data_8eb893b44f6291fc5e767746c71ebacb
#
_entry.id   8eb893b44f6291fc5e767746c71ebacb
#
_cell.length_a   1.000
_cell.length_b   1.000
_cell.length_c   1.000
_cell.angle_alpha   90.00
_cell.angle_beta   90.00
_cell.angle_gamma   90.00
#
_symmetry.space_group_name_H-M   'P 1'
#
loop_
_entity.id
_entity.type
_entity.pdbx_description
1 polymer ?
#
loop_
_entity_poly.entity_id
_entity_poly.type
_entity_poly.pdbx_seq_one_letter_code
_entity_poly.pdbx_strand_id
1 'polypeptide(L)'
;MPVDIILNRRAGIPLRDQIVAQVEMRILAGDLARGEKLPSVRDLAARLGIHPRTVHAAYRQLQLNENITLQPGSGAYVSRGQPGPHRPAEGLQKTIDALLREAIGAGLSLHQIRCAARRWLDGAPPRRAEVIDNCPRSAEIMAAELRAQGLPCGARSFEAAAARPDELEDALLVCLPFHASRLRKLRPSAEVAPVVLEIAAEHGQAVIDLAAPATILVVSHSPRVAPYARAFMRSLRGDEVEVTCHLTPEREQWMPLAQQAGLVLADVLAAPEVQACRPDARLLSLLGPRAYAAVRAGLTLPPPPPMPF
;
A
#
# COMPACT_ATOMS: atom_id res chain seq x y z
N MET A 1 21.51 -11.02 -6.34
CA MET A 1 21.98 -9.87 -5.54
C MET A 1 21.70 -10.09 -4.07
N PRO A 2 22.48 -9.57 -3.13
CA PRO A 2 22.16 -9.73 -1.71
C PRO A 2 20.89 -8.93 -1.37
N VAL A 3 19.95 -9.58 -0.71
CA VAL A 3 18.76 -8.91 -0.17
C VAL A 3 19.21 -8.08 1.03
N ASP A 4 19.35 -6.76 0.85
CA ASP A 4 19.75 -5.84 1.93
C ASP A 4 18.54 -5.50 2.80
N ILE A 5 18.39 -6.19 3.93
CA ILE A 5 17.37 -5.94 4.92
C ILE A 5 18.00 -5.18 6.09
N ILE A 6 17.39 -4.08 6.48
CA ILE A 6 17.83 -3.27 7.61
C ILE A 6 16.85 -3.48 8.77
N LEU A 7 17.38 -3.95 9.92
CA LEU A 7 16.57 -4.18 11.11
C LEU A 7 16.78 -3.10 12.16
N ASN A 8 15.68 -2.52 12.63
CA ASN A 8 15.70 -1.63 13.79
C ASN A 8 15.12 -2.34 15.03
N ARG A 9 15.99 -2.74 15.94
CA ARG A 9 15.61 -3.42 17.19
C ARG A 9 14.86 -2.52 18.18
N ARG A 10 14.94 -1.20 18.01
CA ARG A 10 14.28 -0.20 18.87
C ARG A 10 12.93 0.27 18.33
N ALA A 11 12.53 -0.15 17.16
CA ALA A 11 11.32 0.36 16.47
C ALA A 11 9.99 -0.12 17.08
N GLY A 12 9.97 -0.97 18.11
CA GLY A 12 8.73 -1.53 18.67
C GLY A 12 7.97 -2.48 17.73
N ILE A 13 8.46 -2.68 16.50
CA ILE A 13 7.92 -3.60 15.50
C ILE A 13 8.69 -4.91 15.58
N PRO A 14 8.02 -6.07 15.67
CA PRO A 14 8.69 -7.37 15.68
C PRO A 14 9.63 -7.51 14.47
N LEU A 15 10.86 -8.02 14.70
CA LEU A 15 11.86 -8.18 13.63
C LEU A 15 11.34 -9.05 12.49
N ARG A 16 10.47 -10.03 12.78
CA ARG A 16 9.77 -10.83 11.79
C ARG A 16 9.00 -9.95 10.80
N ASP A 17 8.22 -8.99 11.32
CA ASP A 17 7.33 -8.16 10.51
C ASP A 17 8.12 -7.14 9.68
N GLN A 18 9.27 -6.68 10.20
CA GLN A 18 10.20 -5.84 9.45
C GLN A 18 10.82 -6.59 8.26
N ILE A 19 11.17 -7.87 8.43
CA ILE A 19 11.68 -8.69 7.33
C ILE A 19 10.59 -8.92 6.28
N VAL A 20 9.38 -9.27 6.71
CA VAL A 20 8.24 -9.50 5.81
C VAL A 20 7.99 -8.26 4.96
N ALA A 21 7.82 -7.10 5.59
CA ALA A 21 7.53 -5.85 4.90
C ALA A 21 8.61 -5.49 3.86
N GLN A 22 9.90 -5.62 4.21
CA GLN A 22 10.99 -5.25 3.31
C GLN A 22 11.14 -6.23 2.14
N VAL A 23 10.92 -7.52 2.35
CA VAL A 23 10.91 -8.50 1.24
C VAL A 23 9.73 -8.25 0.30
N GLU A 24 8.54 -8.01 0.84
CA GLU A 24 7.35 -7.67 0.06
C GLU A 24 7.55 -6.41 -0.78
N MET A 25 8.09 -5.35 -0.19
CA MET A 25 8.41 -4.12 -0.92
C MET A 25 9.35 -4.35 -2.09
N ARG A 26 10.39 -5.18 -1.91
CA ARG A 26 11.38 -5.48 -2.97
C ARG A 26 10.79 -6.33 -4.09
N ILE A 27 9.90 -7.26 -3.77
CA ILE A 27 9.14 -8.01 -4.77
C ILE A 27 8.24 -7.08 -5.59
N LEU A 28 7.61 -6.12 -4.91
CA LEU A 28 6.73 -5.14 -5.56
C LEU A 28 7.50 -4.11 -6.40
N ALA A 29 8.68 -3.69 -5.93
CA ALA A 29 9.57 -2.79 -6.67
C ALA A 29 10.22 -3.46 -7.89
N GLY A 30 10.17 -4.81 -7.97
CA GLY A 30 10.84 -5.57 -9.02
C GLY A 30 12.33 -5.84 -8.75
N ASP A 31 12.85 -5.45 -7.59
CA ASP A 31 14.22 -5.71 -7.15
C ASP A 31 14.48 -7.21 -6.93
N LEU A 32 13.43 -7.95 -6.59
CA LEU A 32 13.40 -9.40 -6.50
C LEU A 32 12.53 -9.96 -7.62
N ALA A 33 13.17 -10.59 -8.59
CA ALA A 33 12.49 -11.15 -9.76
C ALA A 33 11.66 -12.39 -9.42
N ARG A 34 10.60 -12.62 -10.16
CA ARG A 34 9.78 -13.84 -10.02
C ARG A 34 10.61 -15.09 -10.26
N GLY A 35 10.57 -16.04 -9.34
CA GLY A 35 11.36 -17.26 -9.36
C GLY A 35 12.79 -17.08 -8.86
N GLU A 36 13.19 -15.88 -8.45
CA GLU A 36 14.49 -15.62 -7.85
C GLU A 36 14.63 -16.33 -6.50
N LYS A 37 15.81 -16.90 -6.27
CA LYS A 37 16.12 -17.60 -5.02
C LYS A 37 16.48 -16.61 -3.93
N LEU A 38 15.77 -16.69 -2.82
CA LEU A 38 16.10 -15.93 -1.61
C LEU A 38 17.26 -16.58 -0.85
N PRO A 39 17.98 -15.82 -0.02
CA PRO A 39 18.99 -16.36 0.89
C PRO A 39 18.39 -17.46 1.78
N SER A 40 19.21 -18.43 2.16
CA SER A 40 18.76 -19.44 3.11
C SER A 40 18.40 -18.78 4.46
N VAL A 41 17.55 -19.43 5.25
CA VAL A 41 17.19 -18.96 6.60
C VAL A 41 18.44 -18.74 7.45
N ARG A 42 19.43 -19.62 7.32
CA ARG A 42 20.69 -19.53 8.07
C ARG A 42 21.56 -18.36 7.60
N ASP A 43 21.68 -18.19 6.29
CA ASP A 43 22.52 -17.11 5.72
C ASP A 43 21.90 -15.73 6.03
N LEU A 44 20.58 -15.61 5.90
CA LEU A 44 19.90 -14.35 6.20
C LEU A 44 19.99 -14.05 7.72
N ALA A 45 19.77 -15.03 8.56
CA ALA A 45 19.89 -14.88 10.02
C ALA A 45 21.30 -14.46 10.45
N ALA A 46 22.33 -15.08 9.87
CA ALA A 46 23.73 -14.74 10.12
C ALA A 46 24.04 -13.30 9.71
N ARG A 47 23.62 -12.88 8.52
CA ARG A 47 23.81 -11.51 8.01
C ARG A 47 23.11 -10.45 8.85
N LEU A 48 21.91 -10.75 9.33
CA LEU A 48 21.11 -9.82 10.13
C LEU A 48 21.46 -9.86 11.64
N GLY A 49 22.31 -10.79 12.07
CA GLY A 49 22.67 -10.98 13.47
C GLY A 49 21.48 -11.34 14.37
N ILE A 50 20.54 -12.16 13.85
CA ILE A 50 19.30 -12.57 14.55
C ILE A 50 19.16 -14.10 14.59
N HIS A 51 18.24 -14.56 15.44
CA HIS A 51 18.01 -16.00 15.56
C HIS A 51 17.33 -16.56 14.28
N PRO A 52 17.75 -17.72 13.74
CA PRO A 52 17.17 -18.35 12.56
C PRO A 52 15.65 -18.57 12.63
N ARG A 53 15.10 -18.80 13.82
CA ARG A 53 13.63 -18.93 14.01
C ARG A 53 12.86 -17.68 13.58
N THR A 54 13.44 -16.49 13.76
CA THR A 54 12.79 -15.22 13.36
C THR A 54 12.70 -15.13 11.84
N VAL A 55 13.77 -15.47 11.12
CA VAL A 55 13.78 -15.51 9.67
C VAL A 55 12.85 -16.61 9.13
N HIS A 56 12.85 -17.77 9.77
CA HIS A 56 11.96 -18.87 9.40
C HIS A 56 10.48 -18.45 9.55
N ALA A 57 10.13 -17.77 10.66
CA ALA A 57 8.78 -17.25 10.88
C ALA A 57 8.40 -16.18 9.83
N ALA A 58 9.34 -15.31 9.42
CA ALA A 58 9.14 -14.35 8.36
C ALA A 58 8.89 -15.03 7.01
N TYR A 59 9.69 -16.04 6.66
CA TYR A 59 9.52 -16.80 5.41
C TYR A 59 8.21 -17.58 5.38
N ARG A 60 7.79 -18.16 6.51
CA ARG A 60 6.45 -18.77 6.59
C ARG A 60 5.34 -17.76 6.37
N GLN A 61 5.46 -16.55 6.93
CA GLN A 61 4.47 -15.51 6.71
C GLN A 61 4.44 -15.06 5.25
N LEU A 62 5.60 -14.87 4.61
CA LEU A 62 5.70 -14.57 3.18
C LEU A 62 5.11 -15.68 2.30
N GLN A 63 5.25 -16.94 2.70
CA GLN A 63 4.61 -18.08 2.02
C GLN A 63 3.10 -18.05 2.18
N LEU A 64 2.59 -17.75 3.37
CA LEU A 64 1.14 -17.60 3.62
C LEU A 64 0.56 -16.42 2.81
N ASN A 65 1.35 -15.37 2.63
CA ASN A 65 1.01 -14.22 1.78
C ASN A 65 1.21 -14.52 0.27
N GLU A 66 1.62 -15.74 -0.10
CA GLU A 66 1.92 -16.19 -1.48
C GLU A 66 3.03 -15.40 -2.19
N ASN A 67 3.80 -14.63 -1.46
CA ASN A 67 4.94 -13.88 -2.00
C ASN A 67 6.13 -14.77 -2.34
N ILE A 68 6.29 -15.88 -1.62
CA ILE A 68 7.35 -16.86 -1.85
C ILE A 68 6.83 -18.29 -1.83
N THR A 69 7.61 -19.20 -2.41
CA THR A 69 7.41 -20.65 -2.34
C THR A 69 8.59 -21.27 -1.62
N LEU A 70 8.33 -22.06 -0.57
CA LEU A 70 9.34 -22.85 0.11
C LEU A 70 9.44 -24.23 -0.53
N GLN A 71 10.62 -24.59 -1.02
CA GLN A 71 10.89 -25.90 -1.62
C GLN A 71 11.77 -26.70 -0.66
N PRO A 72 11.29 -27.85 -0.14
CA PRO A 72 12.07 -28.69 0.76
C PRO A 72 13.43 -29.06 0.15
N GLY A 73 14.51 -28.84 0.91
CA GLY A 73 15.88 -29.10 0.45
C GLY A 73 16.46 -28.11 -0.57
N SER A 74 15.66 -27.28 -1.22
CA SER A 74 16.09 -26.35 -2.26
C SER A 74 16.12 -24.89 -1.81
N GLY A 75 15.25 -24.48 -0.88
CA GLY A 75 15.22 -23.13 -0.31
C GLY A 75 13.92 -22.35 -0.57
N ALA A 76 14.00 -21.03 -0.44
CA ALA A 76 12.89 -20.10 -0.67
C ALA A 76 13.06 -19.40 -2.03
N TYR A 77 11.97 -19.25 -2.75
CA TYR A 77 11.93 -18.61 -4.07
C TYR A 77 10.78 -17.62 -4.14
N VAL A 78 10.99 -16.48 -4.78
CA VAL A 78 9.89 -15.54 -5.09
C VAL A 78 8.82 -16.27 -5.92
N SER A 79 7.57 -16.17 -5.53
CA SER A 79 6.48 -16.88 -6.20
C SER A 79 6.39 -16.49 -7.68
N ARG A 80 6.32 -17.49 -8.54
CA ARG A 80 6.19 -17.29 -9.99
C ARG A 80 4.77 -16.88 -10.41
N GLY A 81 3.79 -16.91 -9.51
CA GLY A 81 2.39 -16.91 -9.85
C GLY A 81 2.00 -18.28 -10.43
N GLN A 82 0.81 -18.76 -10.19
CA GLN A 82 0.37 -20.01 -10.84
C GLN A 82 0.29 -19.78 -12.36
N PRO A 83 0.78 -20.70 -13.18
CA PRO A 83 0.39 -20.73 -14.59
C PRO A 83 -1.11 -21.02 -14.61
N GLY A 84 -1.90 -20.06 -15.09
CA GLY A 84 -3.33 -20.29 -15.31
C GLY A 84 -3.56 -21.50 -16.21
N PRO A 85 -4.63 -22.28 -15.99
CA PRO A 85 -4.99 -23.37 -16.88
C PRO A 85 -5.44 -22.76 -18.23
N HIS A 86 -4.84 -23.19 -19.27
CA HIS A 86 -5.01 -22.96 -20.71
C HIS A 86 -3.89 -22.14 -21.35
N ARG A 87 -3.02 -22.87 -22.10
CA ARG A 87 -2.26 -22.28 -23.20
C ARG A 87 -3.27 -21.91 -24.30
N PRO A 88 -3.42 -20.63 -24.65
CA PRO A 88 -4.13 -20.27 -25.89
C PRO A 88 -3.44 -20.95 -27.08
N ALA A 89 -4.19 -21.31 -28.12
CA ALA A 89 -3.59 -21.78 -29.36
C ALA A 89 -2.51 -20.78 -29.79
N GLU A 90 -1.32 -21.26 -30.21
CA GLU A 90 -0.14 -20.41 -30.45
C GLU A 90 -0.40 -19.21 -31.36
N GLY A 91 -1.35 -19.32 -32.30
CA GLY A 91 -1.76 -18.22 -33.16
C GLY A 91 -2.51 -17.12 -32.44
N LEU A 92 -3.41 -17.45 -31.51
CA LEU A 92 -4.16 -16.48 -30.71
C LEU A 92 -3.26 -15.73 -29.74
N GLN A 93 -2.31 -16.43 -29.12
CA GLN A 93 -1.33 -15.81 -28.23
C GLN A 93 -0.49 -14.76 -28.98
N LYS A 94 0.01 -15.09 -30.17
CA LYS A 94 0.78 -14.16 -31.02
C LYS A 94 -0.02 -12.91 -31.39
N THR A 95 -1.30 -13.07 -31.69
CA THR A 95 -2.20 -11.95 -32.01
C THR A 95 -2.43 -11.05 -30.81
N ILE A 96 -2.68 -11.64 -29.63
CA ILE A 96 -2.83 -10.88 -28.37
C ILE A 96 -1.52 -10.14 -28.05
N ASP A 97 -0.37 -10.80 -28.16
CA ASP A 97 0.92 -10.17 -27.90
C ASP A 97 1.22 -9.01 -28.88
N ALA A 98 0.81 -9.13 -30.13
CA ALA A 98 0.95 -8.06 -31.11
C ALA A 98 0.08 -6.84 -30.76
N LEU A 99 -1.20 -7.05 -30.43
CA LEU A 99 -2.12 -6.00 -30.01
C LEU A 99 -1.67 -5.30 -28.72
N LEU A 100 -1.15 -6.04 -27.78
CA LEU A 100 -0.61 -5.48 -26.53
C LEU A 100 0.63 -4.60 -26.78
N ARG A 101 1.53 -5.04 -27.69
CA ARG A 101 2.71 -4.24 -28.08
C ARG A 101 2.30 -2.96 -28.81
N GLU A 102 1.33 -3.04 -29.70
CA GLU A 102 0.80 -1.87 -30.39
C GLU A 102 0.18 -0.87 -29.42
N ALA A 103 -0.62 -1.33 -28.46
CA ALA A 103 -1.21 -0.48 -27.43
C ALA A 103 -0.15 0.21 -26.55
N ILE A 104 0.92 -0.53 -26.18
CA ILE A 104 2.06 0.03 -25.44
C ILE A 104 2.80 1.06 -26.32
N GLY A 105 3.04 0.75 -27.60
CA GLY A 105 3.65 1.66 -28.55
C GLY A 105 2.85 2.94 -28.78
N ALA A 106 1.52 2.88 -28.66
CA ALA A 106 0.61 4.02 -28.65
C ALA A 106 0.59 4.82 -27.32
N GLY A 107 1.42 4.45 -26.34
CA GLY A 107 1.56 5.15 -25.06
C GLY A 107 0.57 4.72 -23.97
N LEU A 108 -0.19 3.64 -24.17
CA LEU A 108 -1.09 3.10 -23.14
C LEU A 108 -0.28 2.34 -22.07
N SER A 109 -0.55 2.65 -20.82
CA SER A 109 0.02 1.89 -19.70
C SER A 109 -0.60 0.48 -19.62
N LEU A 110 0.14 -0.48 -19.03
CA LEU A 110 -0.38 -1.84 -18.77
C LEU A 110 -1.66 -1.84 -17.96
N HIS A 111 -1.85 -0.84 -17.09
CA HIS A 111 -3.08 -0.67 -16.33
C HIS A 111 -4.25 -0.28 -17.24
N GLN A 112 -4.08 0.70 -18.12
CA GLN A 112 -5.10 1.12 -19.09
C GLN A 112 -5.49 -0.03 -20.04
N ILE A 113 -4.52 -0.80 -20.50
CA ILE A 113 -4.76 -1.98 -21.35
C ILE A 113 -5.59 -3.02 -20.60
N ARG A 114 -5.25 -3.33 -19.36
CA ARG A 114 -5.98 -4.28 -18.52
C ARG A 114 -7.42 -3.84 -18.26
N CYS A 115 -7.61 -2.57 -17.96
CA CYS A 115 -8.93 -2.01 -17.74
C CYS A 115 -9.78 -1.98 -19.02
N ALA A 116 -9.17 -1.75 -20.18
CA ALA A 116 -9.85 -1.83 -21.48
C ALA A 116 -10.28 -3.27 -21.79
N ALA A 117 -9.39 -4.24 -21.59
CA ALA A 117 -9.71 -5.65 -21.78
C ALA A 117 -10.85 -6.14 -20.87
N ARG A 118 -10.84 -5.72 -19.59
CA ARG A 118 -11.93 -6.06 -18.66
C ARG A 118 -13.28 -5.48 -19.06
N ARG A 119 -13.34 -4.23 -19.49
CA ARG A 119 -14.59 -3.65 -20.01
C ARG A 119 -15.17 -4.45 -21.17
N TRP A 120 -14.30 -4.98 -22.02
CA TRP A 120 -14.72 -5.85 -23.11
C TRP A 120 -15.27 -7.20 -22.62
N LEU A 121 -14.70 -7.74 -21.53
CA LEU A 121 -15.03 -9.08 -21.03
C LEU A 121 -16.17 -9.05 -20.00
N ASP A 122 -16.23 -8.03 -19.15
CA ASP A 122 -17.06 -8.01 -17.93
C ASP A 122 -18.15 -6.92 -17.93
N GLY A 123 -18.22 -6.03 -18.94
CA GLY A 123 -19.22 -4.96 -18.99
C GLY A 123 -18.77 -3.64 -18.35
N ALA A 124 -19.67 -2.88 -17.73
CA ALA A 124 -19.44 -1.50 -17.29
C ALA A 124 -18.30 -1.34 -16.27
N PRO A 125 -17.52 -0.23 -16.34
CA PRO A 125 -16.45 0.04 -15.36
C PRO A 125 -17.02 0.26 -13.96
N PRO A 126 -16.21 0.04 -12.92
CA PRO A 126 -16.62 0.32 -11.55
C PRO A 126 -17.10 1.77 -11.40
N ARG A 127 -18.24 1.96 -10.73
CA ARG A 127 -18.83 3.30 -10.54
C ARG A 127 -18.28 4.02 -9.31
N ARG A 128 -17.66 3.29 -8.40
CA ARG A 128 -17.10 3.80 -7.15
C ARG A 128 -15.87 3.01 -6.74
N ALA A 129 -15.04 3.60 -5.92
CA ALA A 129 -13.97 2.89 -5.24
C ALA A 129 -14.43 2.39 -3.87
N GLU A 130 -13.80 1.33 -3.37
CA GLU A 130 -13.98 0.85 -2.01
C GLU A 130 -12.61 0.53 -1.41
N VAL A 131 -12.20 1.30 -0.41
CA VAL A 131 -10.93 1.04 0.30
C VAL A 131 -11.13 -0.09 1.28
N ILE A 132 -10.28 -1.13 1.16
CA ILE A 132 -10.31 -2.30 2.04
C ILE A 132 -9.00 -2.40 2.82
N ASP A 133 -9.07 -2.33 4.14
CA ASP A 133 -7.92 -2.51 5.04
C ASP A 133 -8.30 -3.35 6.27
N ASN A 134 -7.30 -3.93 6.94
CA ASN A 134 -7.52 -4.64 8.21
C ASN A 134 -7.90 -3.70 9.35
N CYS A 135 -7.52 -2.42 9.25
CA CYS A 135 -7.90 -1.38 10.20
C CYS A 135 -8.99 -0.49 9.58
N PRO A 136 -10.24 -0.56 10.06
CA PRO A 136 -11.34 0.24 9.52
C PRO A 136 -11.01 1.74 9.49
N ARG A 137 -10.36 2.23 10.54
CA ARG A 137 -9.97 3.65 10.63
C ARG A 137 -8.94 4.07 9.59
N SER A 138 -7.99 3.19 9.25
CA SER A 138 -7.04 3.45 8.14
C SER A 138 -7.75 3.48 6.80
N ALA A 139 -8.72 2.58 6.58
CA ALA A 139 -9.54 2.57 5.38
C ALA A 139 -10.36 3.87 5.25
N GLU A 140 -10.92 4.35 6.35
CA GLU A 140 -11.68 5.61 6.39
C GLU A 140 -10.83 6.83 6.04
N ILE A 141 -9.59 6.93 6.56
CA ILE A 141 -8.66 8.02 6.21
C ILE A 141 -8.38 8.01 4.72
N MET A 142 -7.96 6.87 4.16
CA MET A 142 -7.65 6.76 2.73
C MET A 142 -8.88 7.06 1.86
N ALA A 143 -10.06 6.58 2.24
CA ALA A 143 -11.29 6.89 1.53
C ALA A 143 -11.68 8.37 1.62
N ALA A 144 -11.46 9.02 2.77
CA ALA A 144 -11.69 10.44 2.92
C ALA A 144 -10.75 11.28 2.04
N GLU A 145 -9.48 10.90 1.94
CA GLU A 145 -8.53 11.53 1.02
C GLU A 145 -8.95 11.38 -0.45
N LEU A 146 -9.41 10.18 -0.86
CA LEU A 146 -9.92 9.96 -2.21
C LEU A 146 -11.18 10.80 -2.49
N ARG A 147 -12.10 10.90 -1.53
CA ARG A 147 -13.29 11.77 -1.64
C ARG A 147 -12.92 13.25 -1.76
N ALA A 148 -11.92 13.71 -1.04
CA ALA A 148 -11.40 15.07 -1.14
C ALA A 148 -10.84 15.39 -2.56
N GLN A 149 -10.42 14.36 -3.31
CA GLN A 149 -10.00 14.45 -4.72
C GLN A 149 -11.18 14.28 -5.72
N GLY A 150 -12.41 14.29 -5.24
CA GLY A 150 -13.62 14.13 -6.06
C GLY A 150 -13.86 12.69 -6.54
N LEU A 151 -13.22 11.68 -5.93
CA LEU A 151 -13.40 10.28 -6.28
C LEU A 151 -14.47 9.64 -5.37
N PRO A 152 -15.56 9.08 -5.92
CA PRO A 152 -16.59 8.40 -5.12
C PRO A 152 -15.97 7.17 -4.44
N CYS A 153 -15.87 7.18 -3.11
CA CYS A 153 -15.15 6.16 -2.38
C CYS A 153 -15.81 5.82 -1.04
N GLY A 154 -15.99 4.52 -0.78
CA GLY A 154 -16.33 3.94 0.50
C GLY A 154 -15.11 3.36 1.23
N ALA A 155 -15.32 2.91 2.47
CA ALA A 155 -14.30 2.26 3.29
C ALA A 155 -14.89 1.07 4.03
N ARG A 156 -14.16 -0.06 4.05
CA ARG A 156 -14.55 -1.27 4.79
C ARG A 156 -13.35 -1.98 5.38
N SER A 157 -13.60 -2.74 6.45
CA SER A 157 -12.64 -3.75 6.89
C SER A 157 -12.68 -4.99 5.99
N PHE A 158 -11.61 -5.79 6.02
CA PHE A 158 -11.61 -7.11 5.35
C PHE A 158 -12.74 -8.02 5.85
N GLU A 159 -13.05 -7.96 7.12
CA GLU A 159 -14.12 -8.77 7.72
C GLU A 159 -15.48 -8.35 7.16
N ALA A 160 -15.76 -7.05 7.11
CA ALA A 160 -17.01 -6.53 6.53
C ALA A 160 -17.11 -6.83 5.02
N ALA A 161 -16.00 -6.73 4.30
CA ALA A 161 -15.94 -7.07 2.87
C ALA A 161 -16.19 -8.57 2.62
N ALA A 162 -15.63 -9.44 3.48
CA ALA A 162 -15.85 -10.88 3.39
C ALA A 162 -17.26 -11.30 3.77
N ALA A 163 -17.91 -10.59 4.71
CA ALA A 163 -19.28 -10.87 5.11
C ALA A 163 -20.31 -10.54 4.01
N ARG A 164 -20.02 -9.55 3.16
CA ARG A 164 -20.92 -9.09 2.09
C ARG A 164 -20.17 -8.82 0.78
N PRO A 165 -19.64 -9.87 0.13
CA PRO A 165 -18.84 -9.71 -1.08
C PRO A 165 -19.65 -9.17 -2.27
N ASP A 166 -20.96 -9.43 -2.31
CA ASP A 166 -21.82 -8.98 -3.41
C ASP A 166 -22.00 -7.46 -3.44
N GLU A 167 -21.92 -6.79 -2.29
CA GLU A 167 -21.97 -5.33 -2.25
C GLU A 167 -20.74 -4.64 -2.89
N LEU A 168 -19.73 -5.43 -3.28
CA LEU A 168 -18.49 -4.96 -3.92
C LEU A 168 -18.48 -5.18 -5.44
N GLU A 169 -19.61 -5.63 -6.03
CA GLU A 169 -19.67 -6.07 -7.42
C GLU A 169 -19.28 -4.96 -8.41
N ASP A 170 -19.77 -3.74 -8.19
CA ASP A 170 -19.53 -2.57 -9.03
C ASP A 170 -18.42 -1.65 -8.48
N ALA A 171 -17.55 -2.16 -7.59
CA ALA A 171 -16.54 -1.35 -6.96
C ALA A 171 -15.12 -1.67 -7.45
N LEU A 172 -14.32 -0.61 -7.66
CA LEU A 172 -12.87 -0.71 -7.73
C LEU A 172 -12.33 -0.92 -6.31
N LEU A 173 -11.75 -2.08 -6.05
CA LEU A 173 -11.20 -2.38 -4.73
C LEU A 173 -9.82 -1.74 -4.57
N VAL A 174 -9.71 -0.79 -3.66
CA VAL A 174 -8.46 -0.08 -3.33
C VAL A 174 -7.89 -0.66 -2.06
N CYS A 175 -6.61 -1.00 -2.06
CA CYS A 175 -5.93 -1.55 -0.90
C CYS A 175 -4.45 -1.28 -0.90
N LEU A 176 -3.79 -1.49 0.23
CA LEU A 176 -2.34 -1.55 0.27
C LEU A 176 -1.82 -2.80 -0.48
N PRO A 177 -0.63 -2.74 -1.10
CA PRO A 177 -0.15 -3.80 -2.01
C PRO A 177 -0.14 -5.20 -1.40
N PHE A 178 0.19 -5.31 -0.11
CA PHE A 178 0.23 -6.59 0.60
C PHE A 178 -1.17 -7.21 0.84
N HIS A 179 -2.25 -6.46 0.60
CA HIS A 179 -3.62 -6.94 0.69
C HIS A 179 -4.20 -7.40 -0.66
N ALA A 180 -3.57 -7.04 -1.77
CA ALA A 180 -4.10 -7.26 -3.11
C ALA A 180 -4.38 -8.74 -3.42
N SER A 181 -3.48 -9.65 -3.03
CA SER A 181 -3.67 -11.10 -3.24
C SER A 181 -4.88 -11.64 -2.48
N ARG A 182 -5.08 -11.16 -1.24
CA ARG A 182 -6.23 -11.57 -0.42
C ARG A 182 -7.55 -11.07 -1.01
N LEU A 183 -7.59 -9.83 -1.53
CA LEU A 183 -8.77 -9.29 -2.19
C LEU A 183 -9.11 -10.03 -3.48
N ARG A 184 -8.11 -10.37 -4.30
CA ARG A 184 -8.32 -11.15 -5.52
C ARG A 184 -8.86 -12.55 -5.24
N LYS A 185 -8.55 -13.14 -4.08
CA LYS A 185 -9.14 -14.41 -3.65
C LYS A 185 -10.59 -14.23 -3.20
N LEU A 186 -10.87 -13.13 -2.48
CA LEU A 186 -12.21 -12.81 -2.02
C LEU A 186 -13.16 -12.51 -3.20
N ARG A 187 -12.68 -11.76 -4.18
CA ARG A 187 -13.42 -11.38 -5.40
C ARG A 187 -12.52 -11.50 -6.63
N PRO A 188 -12.45 -12.70 -7.26
CA PRO A 188 -11.59 -12.93 -8.43
C PRO A 188 -11.93 -12.05 -9.63
N SER A 189 -13.21 -11.68 -9.79
CA SER A 189 -13.72 -10.81 -10.86
C SER A 189 -13.50 -9.31 -10.61
N ALA A 190 -13.28 -8.90 -9.35
CA ALA A 190 -13.14 -7.48 -9.03
C ALA A 190 -11.81 -6.90 -9.50
N GLU A 191 -11.86 -5.65 -9.92
CA GLU A 191 -10.65 -4.88 -10.20
C GLU A 191 -10.03 -4.42 -8.88
N VAL A 192 -8.73 -4.71 -8.69
CA VAL A 192 -7.98 -4.35 -7.49
C VAL A 192 -6.90 -3.34 -7.87
N ALA A 193 -6.98 -2.14 -7.31
CA ALA A 193 -6.00 -1.08 -7.43
C ALA A 193 -5.14 -1.02 -6.14
N PRO A 194 -3.95 -1.63 -6.12
CA PRO A 194 -3.04 -1.46 -5.00
C PRO A 194 -2.48 -0.05 -5.00
N VAL A 195 -2.57 0.63 -3.84
CA VAL A 195 -2.03 1.97 -3.63
C VAL A 195 -0.92 1.92 -2.57
N VAL A 196 0.11 2.72 -2.76
CA VAL A 196 1.23 2.81 -1.82
C VAL A 196 1.00 4.03 -0.93
N LEU A 197 1.31 3.89 0.36
CA LEU A 197 1.35 5.03 1.28
C LEU A 197 2.56 5.90 0.91
N GLU A 198 2.31 7.18 0.74
CA GLU A 198 3.33 8.15 0.35
C GLU A 198 3.16 9.40 1.22
N ILE A 199 4.16 9.69 2.07
CA ILE A 199 4.18 10.97 2.76
C ILE A 199 4.69 12.02 1.78
N ALA A 200 3.92 13.09 1.61
CA ALA A 200 4.26 14.15 0.68
C ALA A 200 5.64 14.75 0.97
N ALA A 201 6.41 15.04 -0.10
CA ALA A 201 7.76 15.57 0.01
C ALA A 201 7.83 16.89 0.83
N GLU A 202 6.77 17.69 0.78
CA GLU A 202 6.63 18.92 1.55
C GLU A 202 6.64 18.69 3.07
N HIS A 203 6.13 17.54 3.55
CA HIS A 203 6.23 17.18 4.96
C HIS A 203 7.64 16.80 5.34
N GLY A 204 8.34 16.07 4.45
CA GLY A 204 9.75 15.77 4.62
C GLY A 204 10.60 17.03 4.77
N GLN A 205 10.40 18.01 3.87
CA GLN A 205 11.10 19.27 3.93
C GLN A 205 10.76 20.05 5.20
N ALA A 206 9.49 20.10 5.60
CA ALA A 206 9.09 20.75 6.84
C ALA A 206 9.77 20.16 8.09
N VAL A 207 9.98 18.83 8.12
CA VAL A 207 10.71 18.16 9.20
C VAL A 207 12.21 18.52 9.16
N ILE A 208 12.80 18.59 7.97
CA ILE A 208 14.22 18.96 7.80
C ILE A 208 14.48 20.38 8.26
N ASP A 209 13.57 21.29 7.98
CA ASP A 209 13.71 22.73 8.25
C ASP A 209 13.47 23.12 9.72
N LEU A 210 13.00 22.18 10.57
CA LEU A 210 12.78 22.47 12.00
C LEU A 210 14.11 22.74 12.72
N ALA A 211 14.11 23.77 13.57
CA ALA A 211 15.22 24.03 14.48
C ALA A 211 15.35 22.89 15.51
N ALA A 212 16.56 22.37 15.72
CA ALA A 212 16.82 21.33 16.71
C ALA A 212 17.08 21.91 18.12
N PRO A 213 16.64 21.25 19.21
CA PRO A 213 15.75 20.09 19.22
C PRO A 213 14.30 20.46 18.89
N ALA A 214 13.61 19.61 18.15
CA ALA A 214 12.24 19.87 17.75
C ALA A 214 11.28 18.76 18.18
N THR A 215 10.08 19.16 18.55
CA THR A 215 8.94 18.25 18.81
C THR A 215 7.98 18.28 17.64
N ILE A 216 7.58 17.10 17.21
CA ILE A 216 6.56 16.89 16.18
C ILE A 216 5.40 16.16 16.80
N LEU A 217 4.20 16.75 16.72
CA LEU A 217 2.97 16.11 17.13
C LEU A 217 2.25 15.58 15.90
N VAL A 218 1.85 14.30 15.94
CA VAL A 218 0.99 13.66 14.95
C VAL A 218 -0.32 13.30 15.62
N VAL A 219 -1.43 13.82 15.14
CA VAL A 219 -2.78 13.44 15.59
C VAL A 219 -3.46 12.67 14.47
N SER A 220 -3.92 11.47 14.76
CA SER A 220 -4.50 10.60 13.75
C SER A 220 -5.78 9.92 14.23
N HIS A 221 -6.67 9.66 13.28
CA HIS A 221 -7.86 8.84 13.52
C HIS A 221 -7.53 7.34 13.60
N SER A 222 -6.37 6.92 13.09
CA SER A 222 -5.92 5.52 13.08
C SER A 222 -4.66 5.28 13.90
N PRO A 223 -4.64 4.25 14.78
CA PRO A 223 -3.46 3.88 15.54
C PRO A 223 -2.31 3.37 14.66
N ARG A 224 -2.58 3.00 13.40
CA ARG A 224 -1.56 2.49 12.48
C ARG A 224 -0.73 3.61 11.83
N VAL A 225 -1.21 4.84 11.82
CA VAL A 225 -0.47 5.98 11.26
C VAL A 225 0.73 6.34 12.12
N ALA A 226 0.62 6.22 13.44
CA ALA A 226 1.67 6.61 14.38
C ALA A 226 3.03 5.91 14.15
N PRO A 227 3.12 4.57 14.04
CA PRO A 227 4.39 3.90 13.77
C PRO A 227 5.01 4.32 12.43
N TYR A 228 4.17 4.49 11.41
CA TYR A 228 4.60 4.89 10.07
C TYR A 228 5.15 6.31 10.05
N ALA A 229 4.40 7.28 10.62
CA ALA A 229 4.82 8.66 10.71
C ALA A 229 6.13 8.81 11.53
N ARG A 230 6.21 8.13 12.68
CA ARG A 230 7.41 8.15 13.52
C ARG A 230 8.63 7.59 12.80
N ALA A 231 8.49 6.46 12.13
CA ALA A 231 9.58 5.84 11.36
C ALA A 231 10.07 6.77 10.25
N PHE A 232 9.13 7.38 9.50
CA PHE A 232 9.47 8.32 8.43
C PHE A 232 10.22 9.55 8.96
N MET A 233 9.69 10.23 9.98
CA MET A 233 10.29 11.46 10.49
C MET A 233 11.65 11.23 11.14
N ARG A 234 11.80 10.11 11.86
CA ARG A 234 13.11 9.71 12.39
C ARG A 234 14.11 9.30 11.32
N SER A 235 13.66 8.81 10.17
CA SER A 235 14.57 8.52 9.05
C SER A 235 15.21 9.78 8.47
N LEU A 236 14.55 10.94 8.61
CA LEU A 236 15.05 12.22 8.11
C LEU A 236 16.03 12.89 9.06
N ARG A 237 15.78 12.82 10.38
CA ARG A 237 16.56 13.59 11.37
C ARG A 237 17.01 12.82 12.60
N GLY A 238 16.83 11.50 12.62
CA GLY A 238 17.26 10.66 13.74
C GLY A 238 16.65 11.07 15.08
N ASP A 239 17.51 11.19 16.11
CA ASP A 239 17.10 11.55 17.46
C ASP A 239 17.01 13.08 17.69
N GLU A 240 17.26 13.90 16.70
CA GLU A 240 17.12 15.37 16.80
C GLU A 240 15.66 15.83 16.84
N VAL A 241 14.73 14.93 16.51
CA VAL A 241 13.29 15.18 16.56
C VAL A 241 12.60 14.19 17.49
N GLU A 242 11.81 14.71 18.41
CA GLU A 242 10.89 13.92 19.22
C GLU A 242 9.53 13.86 18.53
N VAL A 243 9.07 12.66 18.20
CA VAL A 243 7.78 12.45 17.52
C VAL A 243 6.79 11.82 18.49
N THR A 244 5.80 12.61 18.87
CA THR A 244 4.68 12.18 19.71
C THR A 244 3.46 11.96 18.83
N CYS A 245 2.76 10.85 19.06
CA CYS A 245 1.60 10.48 18.26
C CYS A 245 0.42 10.17 19.17
N HIS A 246 -0.73 10.79 18.89
CA HIS A 246 -1.97 10.60 19.62
C HIS A 246 -3.14 10.28 18.70
N LEU A 247 -4.15 9.59 19.24
CA LEU A 247 -5.41 9.40 18.55
C LEU A 247 -6.30 10.62 18.75
N THR A 248 -7.14 10.93 17.75
CA THR A 248 -8.10 12.05 17.81
C THR A 248 -8.91 12.10 19.11
N PRO A 249 -9.46 10.97 19.65
CA PRO A 249 -10.22 11.00 20.90
C PRO A 249 -9.39 11.34 22.15
N GLU A 250 -8.08 11.30 22.08
CA GLU A 250 -7.17 11.62 23.21
C GLU A 250 -6.93 13.13 23.33
N ARG A 251 -7.99 13.94 23.14
CA ARG A 251 -7.92 15.40 23.03
C ARG A 251 -7.22 16.06 24.22
N GLU A 252 -7.52 15.64 25.44
CA GLU A 252 -6.92 16.20 26.65
C GLU A 252 -5.40 16.01 26.70
N GLN A 253 -4.89 14.97 26.06
CA GLN A 253 -3.46 14.66 26.00
C GLN A 253 -2.77 15.44 24.89
N TRP A 254 -3.33 15.47 23.68
CA TRP A 254 -2.64 16.09 22.55
C TRP A 254 -2.84 17.60 22.44
N MET A 255 -3.92 18.18 22.99
CA MET A 255 -4.19 19.61 22.87
C MET A 255 -3.12 20.51 23.50
N PRO A 256 -2.61 20.24 24.71
CA PRO A 256 -1.49 20.99 25.27
C PRO A 256 -0.22 20.84 24.44
N LEU A 257 0.05 19.63 23.91
CA LEU A 257 1.20 19.35 23.07
C LEU A 257 1.13 20.09 21.73
N ALA A 258 -0.05 20.23 21.16
CA ALA A 258 -0.26 20.95 19.90
C ALA A 258 0.16 22.43 20.01
N GLN A 259 0.04 23.05 21.17
CA GLN A 259 0.48 24.44 21.38
C GLN A 259 2.00 24.58 21.50
N GLN A 260 2.70 23.53 21.93
CA GLN A 260 4.13 23.54 22.21
C GLN A 260 4.97 22.94 21.06
N ALA A 261 4.36 22.07 20.25
CA ALA A 261 5.08 21.38 19.17
C ALA A 261 5.55 22.36 18.08
N GLY A 262 6.76 22.13 17.58
CA GLY A 262 7.35 22.87 16.47
C GLY A 262 6.65 22.57 15.13
N LEU A 263 6.06 21.38 15.00
CA LEU A 263 5.26 20.97 13.85
C LEU A 263 4.10 20.10 14.32
N VAL A 264 2.89 20.41 13.84
CA VAL A 264 1.70 19.60 14.10
C VAL A 264 1.18 19.07 12.77
N LEU A 265 1.00 17.75 12.71
CA LEU A 265 0.46 17.05 11.56
C LEU A 265 -0.81 16.29 11.96
N ALA A 266 -1.83 16.35 11.12
CA ALA A 266 -3.09 15.65 11.35
C ALA A 266 -3.58 14.99 10.07
N ASP A 267 -4.09 13.74 10.13
CA ASP A 267 -4.75 13.15 8.98
C ASP A 267 -6.05 13.90 8.62
N VAL A 268 -6.60 13.59 7.45
CA VAL A 268 -7.75 14.30 6.89
C VAL A 268 -9.00 14.29 7.80
N LEU A 269 -9.16 13.27 8.65
CA LEU A 269 -10.28 13.17 9.58
C LEU A 269 -10.02 13.90 10.89
N ALA A 270 -8.75 13.93 11.34
CA ALA A 270 -8.33 14.65 12.54
C ALA A 270 -8.12 16.15 12.29
N ALA A 271 -7.77 16.55 11.08
CA ALA A 271 -7.39 17.91 10.72
C ALA A 271 -8.39 18.99 11.13
N PRO A 272 -9.72 18.83 10.95
CA PRO A 272 -10.68 19.89 11.35
C PRO A 272 -10.62 20.21 12.83
N GLU A 273 -10.50 19.20 13.70
CA GLU A 273 -10.44 19.38 15.14
C GLU A 273 -9.08 19.96 15.58
N VAL A 274 -8.00 19.49 14.99
CA VAL A 274 -6.65 19.96 15.31
C VAL A 274 -6.45 21.40 14.85
N GLN A 275 -6.87 21.73 13.63
CA GLN A 275 -6.75 23.09 13.07
C GLN A 275 -7.63 24.12 13.81
N ALA A 276 -8.72 23.71 14.43
CA ALA A 276 -9.50 24.58 15.30
C ALA A 276 -8.69 25.04 16.53
N CYS A 277 -7.72 24.24 17.00
CA CYS A 277 -6.86 24.56 18.14
C CYS A 277 -5.48 25.10 17.69
N ARG A 278 -5.00 24.66 16.56
CA ARG A 278 -3.69 24.99 15.97
C ARG A 278 -3.85 25.24 14.46
N PRO A 279 -4.19 26.48 14.04
CA PRO A 279 -4.53 26.80 12.64
C PRO A 279 -3.44 26.49 11.61
N ASP A 280 -2.17 26.50 12.03
CA ASP A 280 -1.01 26.16 11.20
C ASP A 280 -0.70 24.65 11.14
N ALA A 281 -1.51 23.80 11.78
CA ALA A 281 -1.39 22.36 11.66
C ALA A 281 -1.55 21.91 10.21
N ARG A 282 -0.62 21.07 9.74
CA ARG A 282 -0.60 20.61 8.35
C ARG A 282 -1.33 19.28 8.19
N LEU A 283 -1.92 19.11 7.03
CA LEU A 283 -2.60 17.87 6.67
C LEU A 283 -1.56 16.77 6.37
N LEU A 284 -1.57 15.69 7.13
CA LEU A 284 -0.78 14.49 6.85
C LEU A 284 -1.54 13.60 5.88
N SER A 285 -1.24 13.69 4.59
CA SER A 285 -1.78 12.79 3.58
C SER A 285 -1.07 11.45 3.62
N LEU A 286 -1.84 10.37 3.54
CA LEU A 286 -1.33 9.00 3.41
C LEU A 286 -1.19 8.56 1.96
N LEU A 287 -1.98 9.15 1.05
CA LEU A 287 -1.98 8.84 -0.37
C LEU A 287 -1.32 9.96 -1.17
N GLY A 288 -0.44 9.58 -2.10
CA GLY A 288 0.21 10.53 -3.01
C GLY A 288 -0.50 10.65 -4.36
N PRO A 289 -0.01 11.56 -5.24
CA PRO A 289 -0.57 11.79 -6.56
C PRO A 289 -0.69 10.54 -7.43
N ARG A 290 0.24 9.58 -7.26
CA ARG A 290 0.22 8.29 -7.99
C ARG A 290 -0.96 7.44 -7.58
N ALA A 291 -1.31 7.40 -6.30
CA ALA A 291 -2.47 6.66 -5.81
C ALA A 291 -3.77 7.26 -6.35
N TYR A 292 -3.91 8.58 -6.32
CA TYR A 292 -5.07 9.28 -6.87
C TYR A 292 -5.22 9.04 -8.38
N ALA A 293 -4.13 9.10 -9.14
CA ALA A 293 -4.14 8.82 -10.56
C ALA A 293 -4.55 7.37 -10.87
N ALA A 294 -4.03 6.40 -10.12
CA ALA A 294 -4.35 4.99 -10.28
C ALA A 294 -5.85 4.71 -10.04
N VAL A 295 -6.42 5.27 -8.96
CA VAL A 295 -7.84 5.10 -8.64
C VAL A 295 -8.71 5.82 -9.67
N ARG A 296 -8.37 7.03 -10.07
CA ARG A 296 -9.08 7.78 -11.11
C ARG A 296 -9.10 7.02 -12.43
N ALA A 297 -7.97 6.46 -12.85
CA ALA A 297 -7.88 5.66 -14.07
C ALA A 297 -8.80 4.43 -14.03
N GLY A 298 -8.93 3.75 -12.88
CA GLY A 298 -9.85 2.63 -12.71
C GLY A 298 -11.34 3.01 -12.78
N LEU A 299 -11.69 4.25 -12.42
CA LEU A 299 -13.08 4.72 -12.39
C LEU A 299 -13.53 5.46 -13.67
N THR A 300 -12.60 6.09 -14.41
CA THR A 300 -12.95 7.07 -15.48
C THR A 300 -12.57 6.66 -16.89
N LEU A 301 -12.36 5.38 -17.16
CA LEU A 301 -12.04 4.95 -18.52
C LEU A 301 -13.20 5.28 -19.49
N PRO A 302 -12.95 5.95 -20.63
CA PRO A 302 -13.98 6.27 -21.58
C PRO A 302 -14.61 4.99 -22.17
N PRO A 303 -15.88 5.01 -22.61
CA PRO A 303 -16.49 3.87 -23.28
C PRO A 303 -15.67 3.47 -24.51
N PRO A 304 -15.63 2.17 -24.87
CA PRO A 304 -14.97 1.74 -26.08
C PRO A 304 -15.60 2.45 -27.31
N PRO A 305 -14.80 2.76 -28.34
CA PRO A 305 -15.35 3.29 -29.57
C PRO A 305 -16.38 2.31 -30.16
N PRO A 306 -17.43 2.80 -30.82
CA PRO A 306 -18.39 1.94 -31.49
C PRO A 306 -17.67 1.02 -32.48
N MET A 307 -18.00 -0.28 -32.39
CA MET A 307 -17.44 -1.27 -33.31
C MET A 307 -17.83 -0.90 -34.77
N PRO A 308 -16.88 -0.85 -35.69
CA PRO A 308 -17.25 -0.83 -37.09
C PRO A 308 -17.93 -2.18 -37.41
N PHE A 309 -19.18 -2.13 -37.84
CA PHE A 309 -19.90 -3.26 -38.37
C PHE A 309 -19.33 -3.67 -39.74
#